data_3520cf60cbf5f1bf3992a8b39fd13976
#
_entry.id   3520cf60cbf5f1bf3992a8b39fd13976
#
_cell.length_a   1.000
_cell.length_b   1.000
_cell.length_c   1.000
_cell.angle_alpha   90.00
_cell.angle_beta   90.00
_cell.angle_gamma   90.00
#
_symmetry.space_group_name_H-M   'P 1'
#
loop_
_entity.id
_entity.type
_entity.pdbx_description
1 polymer ?
#
loop_
_entity_poly.entity_id
_entity_poly.type
_entity_poly.pdbx_seq_one_letter_code
_entity_poly.pdbx_strand_id
1 'polypeptide(L)'
;TQVFSYNDLELASFQVVLIPSLLTMDEIIVSANRWKQHTRDIPVKITSISKKDIQLQNPQTAADLLTVSGKVFMQKSQQGGGSPMIRGFATNRLLYAIDGVRMNTAIFRGGNIQNVISLDPFAIEKSEVLFGPSSVIYGSDAIGGVMSFQTVTPQFTTEEKPFVSGSAFTRYSSANNEKTGHFDANVGWKKWASVTSISSNDFGDLKMGSHGPDEYLRPFYVQRQNGVDIVVTNDDPLVQRPTA
;
A
#
# COMPACT_ATOMS: atom_id res chain seq x y z
N THR A 1 -11.10 -3.86 29.83
CA THR A 1 -11.79 -4.48 30.97
C THR A 1 -10.72 -5.08 31.84
N GLN A 2 -10.49 -4.52 33.03
CA GLN A 2 -9.63 -5.13 34.05
C GLN A 2 -10.52 -5.99 34.96
N VAL A 3 -10.06 -7.21 35.22
CA VAL A 3 -10.74 -8.13 36.12
C VAL A 3 -9.91 -8.13 37.42
N PHE A 4 -10.52 -7.71 38.52
CA PHE A 4 -9.91 -7.73 39.82
C PHE A 4 -10.36 -8.99 40.57
N SER A 5 -9.46 -9.63 41.31
CA SER A 5 -9.84 -10.70 42.21
C SER A 5 -10.51 -10.11 43.47
N TYR A 6 -11.32 -10.92 44.18
CA TYR A 6 -11.93 -10.47 45.43
C TYR A 6 -10.89 -10.03 46.47
N ASN A 7 -9.79 -10.76 46.58
CA ASN A 7 -8.69 -10.41 47.48
C ASN A 7 -8.00 -9.08 47.17
N ASP A 8 -7.87 -8.72 45.85
CA ASP A 8 -7.30 -7.46 45.45
C ASP A 8 -8.22 -6.28 45.84
N LEU A 9 -9.52 -6.49 45.74
CA LEU A 9 -10.53 -5.49 46.14
C LEU A 9 -10.57 -5.31 47.67
N GLU A 10 -10.45 -6.38 48.43
CA GLU A 10 -10.41 -6.33 49.88
C GLU A 10 -9.16 -5.61 50.40
N LEU A 11 -8.00 -5.91 49.82
CA LEU A 11 -6.72 -5.20 50.11
C LEU A 11 -6.77 -3.71 49.80
N ALA A 12 -7.51 -3.33 48.77
CA ALA A 12 -7.76 -1.95 48.37
C ALA A 12 -8.93 -1.29 49.10
N SER A 13 -9.47 -1.91 50.17
CA SER A 13 -10.65 -1.44 50.90
C SER A 13 -11.85 -1.12 49.99
N PHE A 14 -12.00 -1.87 48.93
CA PHE A 14 -13.03 -1.70 47.88
C PHE A 14 -12.98 -0.34 47.19
N GLN A 15 -11.85 0.37 47.25
CA GLN A 15 -11.63 1.62 46.53
C GLN A 15 -10.81 1.33 45.27
N VAL A 16 -11.45 1.44 44.12
CA VAL A 16 -10.77 1.33 42.83
C VAL A 16 -10.55 2.73 42.26
N VAL A 17 -9.30 3.16 42.27
CA VAL A 17 -8.93 4.43 41.61
C VAL A 17 -8.73 4.14 40.12
N LEU A 18 -9.66 4.57 39.31
CA LEU A 18 -9.51 4.54 37.84
C LEU A 18 -8.60 5.72 37.43
N ILE A 19 -7.39 5.39 37.02
CA ILE A 19 -6.53 6.36 36.34
C ILE A 19 -7.04 6.44 34.91
N PRO A 20 -7.48 7.62 34.42
CA PRO A 20 -7.88 7.76 33.04
C PRO A 20 -6.66 7.45 32.16
N SER A 21 -6.66 6.29 31.54
CA SER A 21 -5.73 5.97 30.48
C SER A 21 -6.15 6.82 29.28
N LEU A 22 -5.36 7.81 28.98
CA LEU A 22 -5.45 8.51 27.71
C LEU A 22 -4.94 7.55 26.63
N LEU A 23 -5.76 6.57 26.29
CA LEU A 23 -5.64 5.92 24.99
C LEU A 23 -6.05 6.98 23.96
N THR A 24 -5.15 7.89 23.68
CA THR A 24 -5.30 8.77 22.52
C THR A 24 -5.13 7.91 21.29
N MET A 25 -6.23 7.38 20.79
CA MET A 25 -6.33 6.83 19.44
C MET A 25 -6.40 7.97 18.41
N ASP A 26 -5.90 9.15 18.76
CA ASP A 26 -5.86 10.30 17.88
C ASP A 26 -4.70 10.12 16.90
N GLU A 27 -5.03 9.58 15.75
CA GLU A 27 -4.08 9.48 14.65
C GLU A 27 -3.71 10.87 14.15
N ILE A 28 -2.41 11.13 14.05
CA ILE A 28 -1.89 12.37 13.48
C ILE A 28 -1.86 12.24 11.96
N ILE A 29 -2.49 13.18 11.27
CA ILE A 29 -2.55 13.26 9.83
C ILE A 29 -1.76 14.46 9.33
N VAL A 30 -0.98 14.26 8.29
CA VAL A 30 -0.12 15.28 7.70
C VAL A 30 -0.68 15.83 6.39
N SER A 31 -1.41 15.01 5.65
CA SER A 31 -1.81 15.34 4.28
C SER A 31 -2.93 16.37 4.17
N ALA A 32 -3.77 16.51 5.19
CA ALA A 32 -4.95 17.37 5.08
C ALA A 32 -4.65 18.87 4.98
N ASN A 33 -3.61 19.36 5.68
CA ASN A 33 -3.27 20.80 5.74
C ASN A 33 -1.77 21.09 5.59
N ARG A 34 -0.95 20.12 5.17
CA ARG A 34 0.50 20.20 5.10
C ARG A 34 1.23 20.38 6.45
N TRP A 35 0.52 20.25 7.56
CA TRP A 35 1.09 20.19 8.91
C TRP A 35 0.38 19.11 9.71
N LYS A 36 1.01 18.66 10.77
CA LYS A 36 0.49 17.60 11.64
C LYS A 36 -0.76 18.10 12.39
N GLN A 37 -1.87 17.39 12.22
CA GLN A 37 -3.14 17.65 12.92
C GLN A 37 -3.76 16.34 13.39
N HIS A 38 -4.61 16.45 14.42
CA HIS A 38 -5.41 15.32 14.86
C HIS A 38 -6.56 15.06 13.88
N THR A 39 -6.88 13.80 13.64
CA THR A 39 -7.97 13.39 12.72
C THR A 39 -9.30 14.07 13.05
N ARG A 40 -9.59 14.27 14.32
CA ARG A 40 -10.84 14.90 14.80
C ARG A 40 -11.00 16.37 14.38
N ASP A 41 -9.88 17.05 14.13
CA ASP A 41 -9.88 18.49 13.81
C ASP A 41 -9.99 18.73 12.29
N ILE A 42 -10.07 17.65 11.51
CA ILE A 42 -10.08 17.71 10.05
C ILE A 42 -11.49 17.41 9.54
N PRO A 43 -12.13 18.33 8.79
CA PRO A 43 -13.49 18.15 8.31
C PRO A 43 -13.62 17.13 7.17
N VAL A 44 -12.50 16.63 6.64
CA VAL A 44 -12.46 15.66 5.53
C VAL A 44 -12.27 14.26 6.09
N LYS A 45 -13.01 13.29 5.53
CA LYS A 45 -12.81 11.89 5.88
C LYS A 45 -11.46 11.42 5.37
N ILE A 46 -10.63 10.94 6.28
CA ILE A 46 -9.30 10.42 5.97
C ILE A 46 -9.20 8.96 6.44
N THR A 47 -8.50 8.17 5.70
CA THR A 47 -8.10 6.83 6.11
C THR A 47 -6.59 6.74 5.99
N SER A 48 -5.97 6.34 7.07
CA SER A 48 -4.54 6.12 7.13
C SER A 48 -4.23 4.64 7.14
N ILE A 49 -3.13 4.28 6.51
CA ILE A 49 -2.57 2.94 6.44
C ILE A 49 -1.15 3.06 6.99
N SER A 50 -0.91 2.47 8.14
CA SER A 50 0.38 2.53 8.82
C SER A 50 1.39 1.51 8.28
N LYS A 51 2.69 1.68 8.62
CA LYS A 51 3.73 0.69 8.30
C LYS A 51 3.40 -0.71 8.85
N LYS A 52 2.75 -0.79 10.00
CA LYS A 52 2.31 -2.08 10.58
C LYS A 52 1.24 -2.75 9.73
N ASP A 53 0.28 -1.98 9.21
CA ASP A 53 -0.76 -2.49 8.33
C ASP A 53 -0.16 -2.99 7.01
N ILE A 54 0.81 -2.24 6.47
CA ILE A 54 1.54 -2.62 5.25
C ILE A 54 2.28 -3.95 5.47
N GLN A 55 3.00 -4.07 6.56
CA GLN A 55 3.74 -5.29 6.89
C GLN A 55 2.82 -6.50 7.12
N LEU A 56 1.69 -6.29 7.82
CA LEU A 56 0.71 -7.34 8.11
C LEU A 56 0.03 -7.85 6.83
N GLN A 57 -0.37 -6.94 5.96
CA GLN A 57 -1.07 -7.27 4.72
C GLN A 57 -0.12 -7.71 3.61
N ASN A 58 1.15 -7.33 3.71
CA ASN A 58 2.20 -7.65 2.75
C ASN A 58 1.74 -7.45 1.30
N PRO A 59 1.34 -6.22 0.91
CA PRO A 59 0.77 -5.94 -0.41
C PRO A 59 1.80 -6.21 -1.51
N GLN A 60 1.34 -6.73 -2.62
CA GLN A 60 2.20 -7.05 -3.77
C GLN A 60 2.74 -5.77 -4.42
N THR A 61 1.90 -4.73 -4.45
CA THR A 61 2.22 -3.45 -5.08
C THR A 61 1.64 -2.30 -4.27
N ALA A 62 2.05 -1.08 -4.56
CA ALA A 62 1.43 0.10 -3.97
C ALA A 62 -0.05 0.25 -4.36
N ALA A 63 -0.47 -0.35 -5.47
CA ALA A 63 -1.88 -0.43 -5.83
C ALA A 63 -2.65 -1.30 -4.82
N ASP A 64 -2.09 -2.45 -4.44
CA ASP A 64 -2.69 -3.33 -3.43
C ASP A 64 -2.70 -2.68 -2.05
N LEU A 65 -1.65 -1.92 -1.72
CA LEU A 65 -1.58 -1.15 -0.49
C LEU A 65 -2.82 -0.27 -0.28
N LEU A 66 -3.26 0.42 -1.33
CA LEU A 66 -4.43 1.30 -1.23
C LEU A 66 -5.74 0.53 -0.97
N THR A 67 -5.83 -0.72 -1.41
CA THR A 67 -7.02 -1.56 -1.18
C THR A 67 -7.16 -2.04 0.26
N VAL A 68 -6.07 -2.05 1.04
CA VAL A 68 -6.05 -2.46 2.46
C VAL A 68 -7.10 -1.72 3.28
N SER A 69 -7.35 -0.47 2.94
CA SER A 69 -8.38 0.34 3.62
C SER A 69 -9.82 -0.14 3.40
N GLY A 70 -10.06 -1.01 2.42
CA GLY A 70 -11.40 -1.43 1.99
C GLY A 70 -12.27 -0.32 1.38
N LYS A 71 -11.73 0.89 1.20
CA LYS A 71 -12.46 2.09 0.75
C LYS A 71 -12.02 2.59 -0.62
N VAL A 72 -10.94 2.06 -1.14
CA VAL A 72 -10.41 2.34 -2.46
C VAL A 72 -10.62 1.10 -3.32
N PHE A 73 -11.36 1.25 -4.40
CA PHE A 73 -11.47 0.19 -5.40
C PHE A 73 -10.26 0.29 -6.34
N MET A 74 -9.68 -0.86 -6.70
CA MET A 74 -8.54 -0.92 -7.60
C MET A 74 -8.92 -1.66 -8.87
N GLN A 75 -8.92 -0.96 -9.99
CA GLN A 75 -9.06 -1.58 -11.30
C GLN A 75 -7.68 -2.05 -11.77
N LYS A 76 -7.49 -3.36 -11.81
CA LYS A 76 -6.26 -3.97 -12.31
C LYS A 76 -6.48 -4.49 -13.72
N SER A 77 -5.61 -4.10 -14.64
CA SER A 77 -5.56 -4.63 -16.01
C SER A 77 -4.35 -5.52 -16.26
N GLN A 78 -3.38 -5.48 -15.35
CA GLN A 78 -2.13 -6.24 -15.44
C GLN A 78 -1.54 -6.45 -14.05
N GLN A 79 -0.53 -7.30 -13.94
CA GLN A 79 0.24 -7.45 -12.72
C GLN A 79 1.05 -6.18 -12.43
N GLY A 80 1.28 -5.91 -11.15
CA GLY A 80 2.12 -4.81 -10.70
C GLY A 80 1.48 -3.43 -10.75
N GLY A 81 0.41 -3.24 -11.51
CA GLY A 81 -0.24 -1.95 -11.69
C GLY A 81 -1.73 -1.98 -11.41
N GLY A 82 -2.30 -0.80 -11.23
CA GLY A 82 -3.73 -0.63 -11.05
C GLY A 82 -4.13 0.84 -11.02
N SER A 83 -5.36 1.10 -11.38
CA SER A 83 -5.96 2.44 -11.33
C SER A 83 -6.91 2.50 -10.14
N PRO A 84 -6.60 3.25 -9.09
CA PRO A 84 -7.49 3.39 -7.95
C PRO A 84 -8.70 4.24 -8.29
N MET A 85 -9.80 3.90 -7.67
CA MET A 85 -11.07 4.60 -7.79
C MET A 85 -11.66 4.89 -6.41
N ILE A 86 -12.10 6.12 -6.20
CA ILE A 86 -12.74 6.57 -4.98
C ILE A 86 -14.13 7.11 -5.34
N ARG A 87 -15.19 6.47 -4.86
CA ARG A 87 -16.58 6.92 -5.06
C ARG A 87 -16.91 7.24 -6.52
N GLY A 88 -16.41 6.44 -7.47
CA GLY A 88 -16.61 6.64 -8.91
C GLY A 88 -15.65 7.64 -9.56
N PHE A 89 -14.84 8.35 -8.79
CA PHE A 89 -13.77 9.18 -9.34
C PHE A 89 -12.53 8.31 -9.63
N ALA A 90 -11.97 8.48 -10.81
CA ALA A 90 -10.79 7.78 -11.27
C ALA A 90 -9.88 8.73 -12.05
N THR A 91 -8.71 8.25 -12.39
CA THR A 91 -7.76 8.89 -13.32
C THR A 91 -7.33 10.30 -12.90
N ASN A 92 -7.50 11.29 -13.75
CA ASN A 92 -7.08 12.68 -13.54
C ASN A 92 -7.89 13.47 -12.48
N ARG A 93 -8.85 12.81 -11.83
CA ARG A 93 -9.63 13.41 -10.72
C ARG A 93 -9.17 12.96 -9.34
N LEU A 94 -8.18 12.07 -9.31
CA LEU A 94 -7.51 11.61 -8.11
C LEU A 94 -6.04 12.03 -8.19
N LEU A 95 -5.56 12.64 -7.14
CA LEU A 95 -4.19 13.11 -7.08
C LEU A 95 -3.34 12.20 -6.21
N TYR A 96 -2.10 11.99 -6.65
CA TYR A 96 -1.07 11.30 -5.89
C TYR A 96 0.00 12.28 -5.45
N ALA A 97 0.41 12.16 -4.20
CA ALA A 97 1.51 12.93 -3.65
C ALA A 97 2.47 12.01 -2.89
N ILE A 98 3.77 12.23 -3.07
CA ILE A 98 4.82 11.58 -2.29
C ILE A 98 5.53 12.68 -1.52
N ASP A 99 5.58 12.56 -0.20
CA ASP A 99 6.18 13.54 0.70
C ASP A 99 5.74 14.99 0.41
N GLY A 100 4.45 15.14 0.05
CA GLY A 100 3.84 16.42 -0.30
C GLY A 100 4.10 16.89 -1.73
N VAL A 101 4.89 16.17 -2.52
CA VAL A 101 5.16 16.48 -3.92
C VAL A 101 4.15 15.74 -4.82
N ARG A 102 3.48 16.48 -5.71
CA ARG A 102 2.52 15.90 -6.64
C ARG A 102 3.22 15.00 -7.66
N MET A 103 2.69 13.79 -7.85
CA MET A 103 3.12 12.88 -8.93
C MET A 103 2.37 13.20 -10.22
N ASN A 104 2.57 14.37 -10.77
CA ASN A 104 1.94 14.77 -12.03
C ASN A 104 3.02 15.04 -13.07
N THR A 105 3.54 14.00 -13.67
CA THR A 105 4.57 14.10 -14.71
C THR A 105 3.96 13.82 -16.08
N ALA A 106 4.54 14.41 -17.13
CA ALA A 106 4.10 14.24 -18.51
C ALA A 106 4.23 12.79 -19.03
N ILE A 107 4.99 11.96 -18.35
CA ILE A 107 5.17 10.53 -18.67
C ILE A 107 3.92 9.73 -18.36
N PHE A 108 3.12 10.15 -17.41
CA PHE A 108 1.93 9.47 -17.00
C PHE A 108 0.76 9.90 -17.88
N ARG A 109 0.25 8.98 -18.67
CA ARG A 109 -0.86 9.22 -19.60
C ARG A 109 -2.08 9.73 -18.86
N GLY A 110 -2.62 10.87 -19.32
CA GLY A 110 -3.95 11.31 -18.88
C GLY A 110 -4.95 10.19 -19.15
N GLY A 111 -5.65 9.75 -18.11
CA GLY A 111 -6.70 8.76 -18.25
C GLY A 111 -6.45 7.43 -17.53
N ASN A 112 -5.28 6.85 -17.56
CA ASN A 112 -4.96 5.63 -16.80
C ASN A 112 -3.69 5.85 -15.98
N ILE A 113 -3.89 6.18 -14.72
CA ILE A 113 -2.80 6.48 -13.81
C ILE A 113 -2.25 5.17 -13.26
N GLN A 114 -1.26 4.62 -13.92
CA GLN A 114 -0.44 3.53 -13.39
C GLN A 114 0.73 4.05 -12.55
N ASN A 115 0.67 5.30 -12.11
CA ASN A 115 1.74 5.96 -11.36
C ASN A 115 2.10 5.23 -10.08
N VAL A 116 1.14 4.52 -9.52
CA VAL A 116 1.31 3.75 -8.28
C VAL A 116 2.27 2.57 -8.47
N ILE A 117 2.51 2.14 -9.71
CA ILE A 117 3.44 1.03 -10.02
C ILE A 117 4.90 1.38 -9.70
N SER A 118 5.26 2.66 -9.78
CA SER A 118 6.61 3.12 -9.49
C SER A 118 6.92 3.28 -8.00
N LEU A 119 5.90 3.08 -7.14
CA LEU A 119 6.06 3.16 -5.70
C LEU A 119 6.33 1.78 -5.11
N ASP A 120 7.41 1.68 -4.37
CA ASP A 120 7.66 0.51 -3.53
C ASP A 120 6.81 0.60 -2.25
N PRO A 121 5.86 -0.33 -2.03
CA PRO A 121 5.02 -0.30 -0.83
C PRO A 121 5.83 -0.40 0.47
N PHE A 122 7.00 -1.00 0.43
CA PHE A 122 7.82 -1.22 1.61
C PHE A 122 8.72 -0.02 1.95
N ALA A 123 8.96 0.87 0.98
CA ALA A 123 9.61 2.15 1.21
C ALA A 123 8.65 3.22 1.79
N ILE A 124 7.37 2.87 1.99
CA ILE A 124 6.35 3.75 2.53
C ILE A 124 6.20 3.52 4.03
N GLU A 125 6.31 4.59 4.80
CA GLU A 125 6.06 4.58 6.23
C GLU A 125 4.56 4.71 6.55
N LYS A 126 3.86 5.53 5.76
CA LYS A 126 2.45 5.82 5.95
C LYS A 126 1.80 6.20 4.63
N SER A 127 0.58 5.73 4.40
CA SER A 127 -0.26 6.19 3.31
C SER A 127 -1.55 6.77 3.86
N GLU A 128 -1.96 7.93 3.35
CA GLU A 128 -3.19 8.62 3.74
C GLU A 128 -4.08 8.83 2.52
N VAL A 129 -5.33 8.40 2.63
CA VAL A 129 -6.34 8.60 1.59
C VAL A 129 -7.36 9.62 2.06
N LEU A 130 -7.40 10.76 1.40
CA LEU A 130 -8.36 11.84 1.63
C LEU A 130 -9.54 11.67 0.68
N PHE A 131 -10.75 11.58 1.24
CA PHE A 131 -11.98 11.37 0.47
C PHE A 131 -12.72 12.69 0.27
N GLY A 132 -12.76 13.12 -0.96
CA GLY A 132 -13.47 14.34 -1.35
C GLY A 132 -12.55 15.44 -1.86
N PRO A 133 -13.09 16.61 -2.15
CA PRO A 133 -12.35 17.68 -2.80
C PRO A 133 -11.26 18.24 -1.89
N SER A 134 -10.04 18.17 -2.37
CA SER A 134 -8.85 18.73 -1.70
C SER A 134 -8.13 19.73 -2.62
N SER A 135 -8.86 20.29 -3.57
CA SER A 135 -8.33 21.17 -4.60
C SER A 135 -7.72 22.46 -4.05
N VAL A 136 -8.20 22.93 -2.90
CA VAL A 136 -7.66 24.12 -2.23
C VAL A 136 -6.18 23.92 -1.84
N ILE A 137 -5.82 22.70 -1.42
CA ILE A 137 -4.46 22.38 -0.95
C ILE A 137 -3.60 21.83 -2.07
N TYR A 138 -4.18 20.97 -2.89
CA TYR A 138 -3.45 20.16 -3.86
C TYR A 138 -3.66 20.55 -5.32
N GLY A 139 -4.59 21.48 -5.60
CA GLY A 139 -4.90 21.99 -6.95
C GLY A 139 -6.04 21.24 -7.64
N SER A 140 -6.29 21.61 -8.90
CA SER A 140 -7.47 21.23 -9.68
C SER A 140 -7.72 19.74 -9.84
N ASP A 141 -6.66 18.93 -9.82
CA ASP A 141 -6.77 17.50 -10.08
C ASP A 141 -7.26 16.70 -8.86
N ALA A 142 -7.29 17.33 -7.67
CA ALA A 142 -7.72 16.73 -6.41
C ALA A 142 -9.22 16.89 -6.16
N ILE A 143 -10.06 16.63 -7.16
CA ILE A 143 -11.53 16.78 -7.06
C ILE A 143 -12.16 15.59 -6.33
N GLY A 144 -11.75 14.38 -6.69
CA GLY A 144 -12.30 13.13 -6.13
C GLY A 144 -11.63 12.68 -4.85
N GLY A 145 -10.37 13.05 -4.68
CA GLY A 145 -9.58 12.69 -3.50
C GLY A 145 -8.08 12.81 -3.74
N VAL A 146 -7.34 12.62 -2.65
CA VAL A 146 -5.87 12.61 -2.67
C VAL A 146 -5.36 11.35 -2.00
N MET A 147 -4.35 10.74 -2.58
CA MET A 147 -3.57 9.65 -2.02
C MET A 147 -2.18 10.17 -1.72
N SER A 148 -1.88 10.32 -0.45
CA SER A 148 -0.60 10.84 0.04
C SER A 148 0.23 9.69 0.59
N PHE A 149 1.44 9.57 0.10
CA PHE A 149 2.42 8.59 0.54
C PHE A 149 3.56 9.31 1.24
N GLN A 150 3.94 8.81 2.39
CA GLN A 150 5.08 9.29 3.14
C GLN A 150 6.14 8.21 3.11
N THR A 151 7.33 8.55 2.65
CA THR A 151 8.46 7.62 2.62
C THR A 151 9.05 7.44 4.01
N VAL A 152 9.78 6.34 4.20
CA VAL A 152 10.46 6.05 5.46
C VAL A 152 11.45 7.17 5.78
N THR A 153 11.28 7.77 6.95
CA THR A 153 12.12 8.88 7.40
C THR A 153 13.35 8.36 8.15
N PRO A 154 14.57 8.83 7.80
CA PRO A 154 15.76 8.49 8.53
C PRO A 154 15.66 8.89 10.01
N GLN A 155 16.03 7.97 10.90
CA GLN A 155 15.99 8.19 12.34
C GLN A 155 17.36 8.59 12.86
N PHE A 156 17.41 9.71 13.56
CA PHE A 156 18.61 10.19 14.24
C PHE A 156 18.74 9.57 15.63
N THR A 157 19.94 9.60 16.20
CA THR A 157 20.17 9.25 17.60
C THR A 157 20.63 10.46 18.41
N THR A 158 20.29 10.49 19.68
CA THR A 158 20.85 11.44 20.65
C THR A 158 22.07 10.88 21.36
N GLU A 159 22.31 9.58 21.26
CA GLU A 159 23.40 8.88 21.87
C GLU A 159 24.71 9.05 21.09
N GLU A 160 25.84 8.68 21.73
CA GLU A 160 27.13 8.69 21.03
C GLU A 160 27.29 7.56 20.03
N LYS A 161 26.61 6.45 20.29
CA LYS A 161 26.61 5.30 19.38
C LYS A 161 25.61 5.50 18.26
N PRO A 162 25.94 5.07 17.03
CA PRO A 162 24.99 5.12 15.93
C PRO A 162 23.78 4.23 16.22
N PHE A 163 22.60 4.71 15.90
CA PHE A 163 21.40 3.91 15.85
C PHE A 163 21.35 3.14 14.53
N VAL A 164 21.19 1.83 14.61
CA VAL A 164 21.11 0.97 13.43
C VAL A 164 19.83 0.13 13.54
N SER A 165 19.00 0.19 12.55
CA SER A 165 17.83 -0.68 12.41
C SER A 165 17.64 -1.07 10.96
N GLY A 166 16.93 -2.16 10.72
CA GLY A 166 16.63 -2.60 9.37
C GLY A 166 15.71 -3.79 9.38
N SER A 167 15.17 -4.11 8.23
CA SER A 167 14.38 -5.29 8.02
C SER A 167 14.70 -5.95 6.68
N ALA A 168 14.47 -7.24 6.60
CA ALA A 168 14.55 -8.00 5.36
C ALA A 168 13.43 -9.02 5.33
N PHE A 169 12.82 -9.19 4.17
CA PHE A 169 11.86 -10.28 3.97
C PHE A 169 11.90 -10.78 2.54
N THR A 170 11.36 -11.97 2.37
CA THR A 170 11.14 -12.57 1.07
C THR A 170 9.71 -13.07 0.98
N ARG A 171 9.13 -13.00 -0.22
CA ARG A 171 7.81 -13.54 -0.53
C ARG A 171 7.87 -14.42 -1.75
N TYR A 172 7.14 -15.52 -1.69
CA TYR A 172 6.88 -16.36 -2.84
C TYR A 172 5.38 -16.56 -3.00
N SER A 173 4.87 -16.40 -4.22
CA SER A 173 3.49 -16.69 -4.57
C SER A 173 3.43 -17.71 -5.70
N SER A 174 2.76 -18.84 -5.45
CA SER A 174 2.61 -19.89 -6.46
C SER A 174 1.63 -19.55 -7.57
N ALA A 175 0.76 -18.56 -7.36
CA ALA A 175 -0.27 -18.17 -8.35
C ALA A 175 0.34 -17.60 -9.64
N ASN A 176 1.46 -16.90 -9.52
CA ASN A 176 2.15 -16.23 -10.61
C ASN A 176 3.67 -16.45 -10.56
N ASN A 177 4.12 -17.45 -9.81
CA ASN A 177 5.55 -17.71 -9.55
C ASN A 177 6.33 -16.48 -9.09
N GLU A 178 5.67 -15.58 -8.36
CA GLU A 178 6.29 -14.37 -7.86
C GLU A 178 7.41 -14.67 -6.87
N LYS A 179 8.50 -13.97 -7.04
CA LYS A 179 9.63 -13.94 -6.11
C LYS A 179 9.93 -12.50 -5.78
N THR A 180 9.69 -12.14 -4.54
CA THR A 180 9.92 -10.77 -4.05
C THR A 180 10.93 -10.82 -2.92
N GLY A 181 11.93 -9.96 -2.98
CA GLY A 181 12.90 -9.73 -1.92
C GLY A 181 12.95 -8.25 -1.57
N HIS A 182 12.99 -7.94 -0.29
CA HIS A 182 13.12 -6.58 0.22
C HIS A 182 14.15 -6.54 1.34
N PHE A 183 14.90 -5.45 1.34
CA PHE A 183 15.84 -5.11 2.39
C PHE A 183 15.79 -3.61 2.65
N ASP A 184 15.66 -3.22 3.91
CA ASP A 184 15.83 -1.84 4.35
C ASP A 184 16.84 -1.74 5.50
N ALA A 185 17.59 -0.65 5.53
CA ALA A 185 18.52 -0.32 6.60
C ALA A 185 18.48 1.17 6.91
N ASN A 186 18.38 1.50 8.18
CA ASN A 186 18.50 2.86 8.68
C ASN A 186 19.74 2.95 9.58
N VAL A 187 20.58 3.94 9.31
CA VAL A 187 21.75 4.25 10.14
C VAL A 187 21.69 5.73 10.49
N GLY A 188 21.68 6.02 11.77
CA GLY A 188 21.56 7.39 12.27
C GLY A 188 22.62 7.76 13.29
N TRP A 189 23.12 8.98 13.16
CA TRP A 189 24.01 9.66 14.10
C TRP A 189 23.34 10.93 14.64
N LYS A 190 24.04 11.68 15.46
CA LYS A 190 23.52 12.93 16.04
C LYS A 190 23.19 14.01 15.00
N LYS A 191 23.95 14.07 13.90
CA LYS A 191 23.88 15.14 12.90
C LYS A 191 23.42 14.68 11.53
N TRP A 192 23.52 13.41 11.23
CA TRP A 192 23.10 12.85 9.96
C TRP A 192 22.53 11.45 10.13
N ALA A 193 21.61 11.10 9.26
CA ALA A 193 21.03 9.78 9.20
C ALA A 193 20.77 9.42 7.73
N SER A 194 20.79 8.12 7.45
CA SER A 194 20.52 7.58 6.12
C SER A 194 19.59 6.40 6.23
N VAL A 195 18.62 6.32 5.33
CA VAL A 195 17.82 5.13 5.10
C VAL A 195 18.05 4.63 3.68
N THR A 196 18.23 3.35 3.54
CA THR A 196 18.36 2.67 2.24
C THR A 196 17.29 1.59 2.17
N SER A 197 16.53 1.57 1.09
CA SER A 197 15.49 0.58 0.82
C SER A 197 15.69 0.02 -0.59
N ILE A 198 15.71 -1.29 -0.71
CA ILE A 198 15.91 -2.00 -1.98
C ILE A 198 14.88 -3.11 -2.06
N SER A 199 14.11 -3.11 -3.15
CA SER A 199 13.16 -4.16 -3.45
C SER A 199 13.42 -4.74 -4.84
N SER A 200 13.28 -6.05 -4.95
CA SER A 200 13.34 -6.76 -6.22
C SER A 200 12.10 -7.64 -6.33
N ASN A 201 11.39 -7.46 -7.43
CA ASN A 201 10.18 -8.23 -7.71
C ASN A 201 10.34 -8.91 -9.08
N ASP A 202 10.12 -10.22 -9.09
CA ASP A 202 10.09 -11.03 -10.31
C ASP A 202 8.73 -11.71 -10.38
N PHE A 203 7.98 -11.43 -11.43
CA PHE A 203 6.65 -11.97 -11.65
C PHE A 203 6.66 -12.90 -12.85
N GLY A 204 6.20 -14.12 -12.65
CA GLY A 204 5.87 -15.01 -13.75
C GLY A 204 4.46 -14.72 -14.28
N ASP A 205 4.04 -15.49 -15.25
CA ASP A 205 2.74 -15.34 -15.89
C ASP A 205 1.58 -15.74 -14.95
N LEU A 206 0.48 -15.01 -15.07
CA LEU A 206 -0.77 -15.36 -14.42
C LEU A 206 -1.36 -16.60 -15.07
N LYS A 207 -1.65 -17.60 -14.26
CA LYS A 207 -2.34 -18.80 -14.71
C LYS A 207 -3.84 -18.64 -14.57
N MET A 208 -4.57 -18.95 -15.62
CA MET A 208 -6.02 -19.07 -15.54
C MET A 208 -6.39 -20.27 -14.67
N GLY A 209 -7.50 -20.14 -13.95
CA GLY A 209 -8.09 -21.28 -13.25
C GLY A 209 -8.48 -22.40 -14.22
N SER A 210 -8.39 -23.65 -13.77
CA SER A 210 -8.78 -24.83 -14.58
C SER A 210 -10.30 -24.89 -14.88
N HIS A 211 -11.09 -24.10 -14.17
CA HIS A 211 -12.54 -24.01 -14.34
C HIS A 211 -12.93 -22.56 -14.63
N GLY A 212 -13.61 -22.33 -15.71
CA GLY A 212 -14.12 -21.01 -16.13
C GLY A 212 -15.12 -21.18 -17.26
N PRO A 213 -15.89 -20.14 -17.62
CA PRO A 213 -16.82 -20.18 -18.74
C PRO A 213 -16.10 -20.52 -20.04
N ASP A 214 -16.74 -21.34 -20.89
CA ASP A 214 -16.16 -21.75 -22.18
C ASP A 214 -16.02 -20.57 -23.14
N GLU A 215 -16.79 -19.51 -22.97
CA GLU A 215 -16.68 -18.26 -23.73
C GLU A 215 -15.34 -17.52 -23.51
N TYR A 216 -14.59 -17.86 -22.47
CA TYR A 216 -13.24 -17.31 -22.24
C TYR A 216 -12.16 -18.06 -23.04
N LEU A 217 -12.48 -19.21 -23.59
CA LEU A 217 -11.57 -19.97 -24.43
C LEU A 217 -11.37 -19.23 -25.76
N ARG A 218 -10.12 -19.17 -26.19
CA ARG A 218 -9.73 -18.54 -27.45
C ARG A 218 -9.38 -19.60 -28.48
N PRO A 219 -9.65 -19.33 -29.77
CA PRO A 219 -9.28 -20.28 -30.82
C PRO A 219 -7.77 -20.40 -31.01
N PHE A 220 -7.01 -19.38 -30.60
CA PHE A 220 -5.56 -19.35 -30.71
C PHE A 220 -4.94 -18.93 -29.40
N TYR A 221 -3.80 -19.56 -29.07
CA TYR A 221 -2.99 -19.24 -27.89
C TYR A 221 -1.53 -19.08 -28.29
N VAL A 222 -0.77 -18.33 -27.51
CA VAL A 222 0.67 -18.22 -27.67
C VAL A 222 1.32 -19.21 -26.71
N GLN A 223 2.14 -20.09 -27.27
CA GLN A 223 2.92 -21.05 -26.49
C GLN A 223 4.40 -20.79 -26.70
N ARG A 224 5.16 -20.69 -25.61
CA ARG A 224 6.59 -20.53 -25.70
C ARG A 224 7.28 -21.89 -25.83
N GLN A 225 7.91 -22.11 -26.98
CA GLN A 225 8.69 -23.32 -27.24
C GLN A 225 10.12 -22.93 -27.59
N ASN A 226 11.09 -23.51 -26.89
CA ASN A 226 12.52 -23.24 -27.10
C ASN A 226 12.89 -21.74 -27.08
N GLY A 227 12.20 -20.94 -26.29
CA GLY A 227 12.44 -19.50 -26.18
C GLY A 227 11.78 -18.64 -27.26
N VAL A 228 11.02 -19.24 -28.19
CA VAL A 228 10.28 -18.55 -29.25
C VAL A 228 8.79 -18.69 -28.97
N ASP A 229 8.08 -17.59 -29.12
CA ASP A 229 6.62 -17.56 -28.98
C ASP A 229 5.98 -18.00 -30.30
N ILE A 230 5.24 -19.11 -30.27
CA ILE A 230 4.49 -19.65 -31.42
C ILE A 230 2.99 -19.57 -31.14
N VAL A 231 2.24 -19.22 -32.16
CA VAL A 231 0.77 -19.24 -32.09
C VAL A 231 0.31 -20.67 -32.37
N VAL A 232 -0.46 -21.21 -31.45
CA VAL A 232 -1.05 -22.57 -31.59
C VAL A 232 -2.56 -22.47 -31.61
N THR A 233 -3.19 -23.34 -32.41
CA THR A 233 -4.64 -23.46 -32.44
C THR A 233 -5.12 -24.25 -31.24
N ASN A 234 -6.20 -23.83 -30.62
CA ASN A 234 -6.86 -24.60 -29.59
C ASN A 234 -7.78 -25.65 -30.21
N ASP A 235 -7.24 -26.83 -30.39
CA ASP A 235 -7.97 -27.93 -31.02
C ASP A 235 -8.95 -28.62 -30.05
N ASP A 236 -8.73 -28.43 -28.74
CA ASP A 236 -9.62 -28.95 -27.69
C ASP A 236 -9.84 -27.91 -26.60
N PRO A 237 -10.87 -27.05 -26.74
CA PRO A 237 -11.16 -25.96 -25.79
C PRO A 237 -11.54 -26.45 -24.39
N LEU A 238 -11.93 -27.69 -24.23
CA LEU A 238 -12.31 -28.26 -22.92
C LEU A 238 -11.10 -28.72 -22.12
N VAL A 239 -10.04 -29.13 -22.80
CA VAL A 239 -8.85 -29.73 -22.17
C VAL A 239 -7.67 -28.76 -22.13
N GLN A 240 -7.55 -27.93 -23.14
CA GLN A 240 -6.40 -27.03 -23.32
C GLN A 240 -6.72 -25.60 -22.91
N ARG A 241 -6.99 -25.38 -21.64
CA ARG A 241 -6.92 -24.03 -21.11
C ARG A 241 -5.47 -23.61 -21.04
N PRO A 242 -5.10 -22.41 -21.55
CA PRO A 242 -3.72 -22.00 -21.48
C PRO A 242 -3.31 -21.94 -20.00
N THR A 243 -2.38 -22.75 -19.65
CA THR A 243 -1.53 -22.49 -18.49
C THR A 243 -0.46 -21.57 -19.02
N ALA A 244 -0.74 -20.24 -18.98
CA ALA A 244 0.29 -19.26 -19.29
C ALA A 244 1.45 -19.36 -18.31
#